data_79cc6ab1247cc3544aa0020a56e51b06
#
_entry.id   79cc6ab1247cc3544aa0020a56e51b06
#
_cell.length_a   1.000
_cell.length_b   1.000
_cell.length_c   1.000
_cell.angle_alpha   90.00
_cell.angle_beta   90.00
_cell.angle_gamma   90.00
#
_symmetry.space_group_name_H-M   'P 1'
#
loop_
_entity.id
_entity.type
_entity.pdbx_description
1 polymer ?
#
loop_
_entity_poly.entity_id
_entity_poly.type
_entity_poly.pdbx_seq_one_letter_code
_entity_poly.pdbx_strand_id
1 'polypeptide(L)'
;MKSNRFILAALTFFTFIVFLSPFVYSQNVQDLINKGDNYLDVKYDNQKALDTFFEADKISPKNWEVYWRISRAYVYIAERMPGNSDAAKDAQLAVYQKALYYADQAVKLAPTEAVTYLRRAIANGRIALFKGIFSVGDVVNSVKKDCDKAIALGNGGNYVQALAYYLLARTNAEVSKKWKPARSLLGLGWADLDVAITDYKKAIDLYPNFRMFYFDLGYAYMRKDDYTDARDMFNKVIASPKKDENDDSLVISSKAILEKIKDK
;
A
#
# COMPACT_ATOMS: atom_id res chain seq x y z
N MET A 1 -26.28 59.50 19.87
CA MET A 1 -26.64 58.46 18.90
C MET A 1 -25.51 58.03 17.93
N LYS A 2 -24.23 58.22 18.25
CA LYS A 2 -23.09 57.82 17.37
C LYS A 2 -22.23 56.65 17.90
N SER A 3 -22.47 56.22 19.14
CA SER A 3 -21.66 55.18 19.79
C SER A 3 -22.05 53.74 19.41
N ASN A 4 -23.33 53.43 19.11
CA ASN A 4 -23.80 52.08 18.88
C ASN A 4 -23.51 51.53 17.46
N ARG A 5 -23.17 52.37 16.48
CA ARG A 5 -22.81 51.92 15.14
C ARG A 5 -21.39 51.35 15.02
N PHE A 6 -20.47 51.83 15.84
CA PHE A 6 -19.08 51.35 15.85
C PHE A 6 -18.94 50.00 16.55
N ILE A 7 -19.76 49.72 17.57
CA ILE A 7 -19.76 48.44 18.30
C ILE A 7 -20.34 47.33 17.41
N LEU A 8 -21.39 47.62 16.62
CA LEU A 8 -21.99 46.66 15.71
C LEU A 8 -21.07 46.27 14.54
N ALA A 9 -20.28 47.23 14.02
CA ALA A 9 -19.30 46.96 12.96
C ALA A 9 -18.10 46.14 13.46
N ALA A 10 -17.67 46.34 14.70
CA ALA A 10 -16.59 45.54 15.31
C ALA A 10 -17.03 44.09 15.59
N LEU A 11 -18.28 43.87 16.04
CA LEU A 11 -18.82 42.52 16.27
C LEU A 11 -19.02 41.72 14.94
N THR A 12 -19.47 42.38 13.86
CA THR A 12 -19.62 41.72 12.56
C THR A 12 -18.27 41.36 11.94
N PHE A 13 -17.23 42.14 12.15
CA PHE A 13 -15.90 41.82 11.63
C PHE A 13 -15.24 40.66 12.42
N PHE A 14 -15.49 40.56 13.73
CA PHE A 14 -14.94 39.49 14.57
C PHE A 14 -15.64 38.14 14.30
N THR A 15 -16.94 38.12 14.01
CA THR A 15 -17.67 36.90 13.64
C THR A 15 -17.25 36.37 12.27
N PHE A 16 -16.82 37.24 11.33
CA PHE A 16 -16.39 36.80 9.99
C PHE A 16 -15.00 36.13 10.02
N ILE A 17 -14.09 36.56 10.89
CA ILE A 17 -12.76 35.95 11.04
C ILE A 17 -12.84 34.54 11.65
N VAL A 18 -13.77 34.28 12.57
CA VAL A 18 -13.94 32.95 13.20
C VAL A 18 -14.47 31.89 12.24
N PHE A 19 -15.24 32.27 11.21
CA PHE A 19 -15.75 31.34 10.21
C PHE A 19 -14.76 30.99 9.07
N LEU A 20 -13.74 31.82 8.85
CA LEU A 20 -12.73 31.55 7.82
C LEU A 20 -11.59 30.64 8.30
N SER A 21 -11.35 30.57 9.61
CA SER A 21 -10.22 29.82 10.16
C SER A 21 -10.27 28.31 9.86
N PRO A 22 -11.38 27.56 10.01
CA PRO A 22 -11.38 26.12 9.74
C PRO A 22 -11.21 25.81 8.24
N PHE A 23 -11.69 26.68 7.35
CA PHE A 23 -11.55 26.52 5.91
C PHE A 23 -10.09 26.70 5.45
N VAL A 24 -9.40 27.69 5.97
CA VAL A 24 -7.97 27.93 5.67
C VAL A 24 -7.09 26.79 6.21
N TYR A 25 -7.38 26.26 7.39
CA TYR A 25 -6.67 25.12 7.95
C TYR A 25 -6.88 23.85 7.12
N SER A 26 -8.11 23.58 6.70
CA SER A 26 -8.44 22.43 5.85
C SER A 26 -7.71 22.50 4.51
N GLN A 27 -7.69 23.66 3.86
CA GLN A 27 -6.98 23.85 2.60
C GLN A 27 -5.47 23.60 2.75
N ASN A 28 -4.86 24.10 3.82
CA ASN A 28 -3.42 23.93 4.05
C ASN A 28 -3.04 22.46 4.28
N VAL A 29 -3.85 21.69 4.99
CA VAL A 29 -3.62 20.24 5.18
C VAL A 29 -3.73 19.49 3.86
N GLN A 30 -4.73 19.79 3.02
CA GLN A 30 -4.91 19.15 1.73
C GLN A 30 -3.76 19.47 0.77
N ASP A 31 -3.23 20.69 0.79
CA ASP A 31 -2.07 21.09 -0.01
C ASP A 31 -0.81 20.32 0.40
N LEU A 32 -0.59 20.11 1.70
CA LEU A 32 0.49 19.27 2.20
C LEU A 32 0.31 17.79 1.83
N ILE A 33 -0.91 17.26 1.91
CA ILE A 33 -1.21 15.90 1.45
C ILE A 33 -0.86 15.76 -0.03
N ASN A 34 -1.33 16.66 -0.89
CA ASN A 34 -1.05 16.64 -2.33
C ASN A 34 0.44 16.76 -2.64
N LYS A 35 1.15 17.61 -1.90
CA LYS A 35 2.61 17.78 -2.01
C LYS A 35 3.36 16.51 -1.60
N GLY A 36 2.95 15.88 -0.50
CA GLY A 36 3.51 14.60 -0.04
C GLY A 36 3.26 13.47 -1.03
N ASP A 37 2.04 13.36 -1.55
CA ASP A 37 1.70 12.37 -2.59
C ASP A 37 2.54 12.60 -3.87
N ASN A 38 2.80 13.85 -4.27
CA ASN A 38 3.69 14.16 -5.40
C ASN A 38 5.14 13.72 -5.14
N TYR A 39 5.65 13.86 -3.91
CA TYR A 39 6.97 13.33 -3.55
C TYR A 39 7.01 11.81 -3.64
N LEU A 40 5.96 11.08 -3.22
CA LEU A 40 5.90 9.62 -3.30
C LEU A 40 5.75 9.12 -4.75
N ASP A 41 4.78 9.66 -5.48
CA ASP A 41 4.29 9.03 -6.72
C ASP A 41 4.99 9.55 -7.98
N VAL A 42 5.60 10.74 -7.92
CA VAL A 42 6.24 11.38 -9.08
C VAL A 42 7.73 11.55 -8.90
N LYS A 43 8.16 11.99 -7.72
CA LYS A 43 9.58 12.29 -7.45
C LYS A 43 10.31 11.12 -6.81
N TYR A 44 9.59 10.14 -6.28
CA TYR A 44 10.13 9.00 -5.55
C TYR A 44 11.02 9.40 -4.35
N ASP A 45 10.76 10.57 -3.75
CA ASP A 45 11.45 11.08 -2.57
C ASP A 45 10.66 10.75 -1.31
N ASN A 46 10.81 9.52 -0.86
CA ASN A 46 10.02 8.97 0.24
C ASN A 46 10.26 9.68 1.57
N GLN A 47 11.48 10.22 1.79
CA GLN A 47 11.78 10.96 3.02
C GLN A 47 11.09 12.33 3.02
N LYS A 48 11.16 13.09 1.91
CA LYS A 48 10.44 14.37 1.83
C LYS A 48 8.93 14.20 1.90
N ALA A 49 8.40 13.11 1.35
CA ALA A 49 6.99 12.78 1.51
C ALA A 49 6.63 12.59 2.98
N LEU A 50 7.40 11.77 3.70
CA LEU A 50 7.20 11.53 5.13
C LEU A 50 7.26 12.83 5.95
N ASP A 51 8.28 13.67 5.71
CA ASP A 51 8.44 14.95 6.39
C ASP A 51 7.23 15.88 6.14
N THR A 52 6.76 15.92 4.87
CA THR A 52 5.58 16.71 4.48
C THR A 52 4.29 16.19 5.14
N PHE A 53 4.12 14.88 5.26
CA PHE A 53 2.97 14.32 5.99
C PHE A 53 3.04 14.60 7.49
N PHE A 54 4.22 14.65 8.10
CA PHE A 54 4.36 15.10 9.48
C PHE A 54 4.07 16.59 9.67
N GLU A 55 4.35 17.44 8.68
CA GLU A 55 3.89 18.84 8.68
C GLU A 55 2.35 18.89 8.69
N ALA A 56 1.69 18.06 7.87
CA ALA A 56 0.23 17.96 7.83
C ALA A 56 -0.34 17.45 9.17
N ASP A 57 0.29 16.45 9.81
CA ASP A 57 -0.12 15.92 11.12
C ASP A 57 -0.03 16.98 12.24
N LYS A 58 0.98 17.86 12.21
CA LYS A 58 1.08 18.97 13.18
C LYS A 58 -0.09 19.95 13.07
N ILE A 59 -0.59 20.17 11.86
CA ILE A 59 -1.74 21.08 11.61
C ILE A 59 -3.06 20.37 11.94
N SER A 60 -3.22 19.10 11.55
CA SER A 60 -4.43 18.31 11.77
C SER A 60 -4.09 16.97 12.42
N PRO A 61 -3.84 16.95 13.73
CA PRO A 61 -3.53 15.73 14.45
C PRO A 61 -4.67 14.70 14.37
N LYS A 62 -4.31 13.41 14.33
CA LYS A 62 -5.26 12.31 14.21
C LYS A 62 -6.10 12.35 12.92
N ASN A 63 -5.56 12.89 11.86
CA ASN A 63 -6.15 12.82 10.53
C ASN A 63 -5.82 11.46 9.90
N TRP A 64 -6.85 10.63 9.65
CA TRP A 64 -6.68 9.28 9.11
C TRP A 64 -6.08 9.30 7.69
N GLU A 65 -6.36 10.34 6.89
CA GLU A 65 -5.79 10.51 5.55
C GLU A 65 -4.28 10.76 5.58
N VAL A 66 -3.82 11.49 6.56
CA VAL A 66 -2.38 11.70 6.80
C VAL A 66 -1.74 10.41 7.33
N TYR A 67 -2.41 9.71 8.24
CA TYR A 67 -1.83 8.52 8.90
C TYR A 67 -1.60 7.35 7.95
N TRP A 68 -2.53 7.05 7.04
CA TRP A 68 -2.28 5.99 6.09
C TRP A 68 -1.16 6.34 5.09
N ARG A 69 -0.96 7.64 4.78
CA ARG A 69 0.14 8.12 3.94
C ARG A 69 1.49 8.05 4.64
N ILE A 70 1.55 8.39 5.93
CA ILE A 70 2.74 8.17 6.77
C ILE A 70 3.10 6.69 6.78
N SER A 71 2.12 5.81 6.98
CA SER A 71 2.34 4.36 6.91
C SER A 71 2.94 3.95 5.56
N ARG A 72 2.39 4.44 4.45
CA ARG A 72 2.89 4.18 3.11
C ARG A 72 4.33 4.65 2.92
N ALA A 73 4.64 5.87 3.34
CA ALA A 73 5.99 6.43 3.25
C ALA A 73 7.01 5.60 4.04
N TYR A 74 6.67 5.18 5.26
CA TYR A 74 7.53 4.29 6.05
C TYR A 74 7.78 2.94 5.37
N VAL A 75 6.77 2.32 4.73
CA VAL A 75 6.97 1.08 3.97
C VAL A 75 8.00 1.30 2.87
N TYR A 76 7.88 2.36 2.07
CA TYR A 76 8.81 2.64 0.98
C TYR A 76 10.22 2.99 1.47
N ILE A 77 10.36 3.72 2.58
CA ILE A 77 11.66 3.97 3.22
C ILE A 77 12.29 2.66 3.65
N ALA A 78 11.55 1.79 4.36
CA ALA A 78 12.06 0.52 4.82
C ALA A 78 12.54 -0.38 3.68
N GLU A 79 11.81 -0.45 2.57
CA GLU A 79 12.18 -1.24 1.39
C GLU A 79 13.51 -0.82 0.77
N ARG A 80 13.93 0.41 0.97
CA ARG A 80 15.17 1.01 0.42
C ARG A 80 16.31 1.10 1.40
N MET A 81 16.12 0.65 2.63
CA MET A 81 17.18 0.65 3.63
C MET A 81 18.30 -0.32 3.19
N PRO A 82 19.55 0.13 3.13
CA PRO A 82 20.66 -0.70 2.70
C PRO A 82 21.12 -1.65 3.80
N GLY A 83 21.75 -2.74 3.37
CA GLY A 83 22.51 -3.63 4.24
C GLY A 83 21.78 -4.90 4.65
N ASN A 84 22.58 -5.95 4.87
CA ASN A 84 22.14 -7.30 5.22
C ASN A 84 22.61 -7.76 6.59
N SER A 85 23.29 -6.88 7.37
CA SER A 85 23.68 -7.19 8.75
C SER A 85 22.45 -7.31 9.65
N ASP A 86 22.57 -8.01 10.77
CA ASP A 86 21.45 -8.17 11.69
C ASP A 86 20.99 -6.81 12.24
N ALA A 87 21.92 -5.90 12.55
CA ALA A 87 21.58 -4.53 12.95
C ALA A 87 20.82 -3.76 11.86
N ALA A 88 21.17 -3.92 10.57
CA ALA A 88 20.44 -3.30 9.45
C ALA A 88 19.04 -3.89 9.30
N LYS A 89 18.90 -5.20 9.47
CA LYS A 89 17.60 -5.89 9.47
C LYS A 89 16.72 -5.44 10.63
N ASP A 90 17.26 -5.32 11.84
CA ASP A 90 16.53 -4.83 13.00
C ASP A 90 16.05 -3.39 12.80
N ALA A 91 16.92 -2.54 12.25
CA ALA A 91 16.55 -1.16 11.89
C ALA A 91 15.43 -1.11 10.84
N GLN A 92 15.50 -1.93 9.79
CA GLN A 92 14.46 -2.05 8.78
C GLN A 92 13.13 -2.54 9.38
N LEU A 93 13.17 -3.56 10.23
CA LEU A 93 11.98 -4.08 10.94
C LEU A 93 11.34 -3.00 11.82
N ALA A 94 12.15 -2.20 12.52
CA ALA A 94 11.64 -1.10 13.33
C ALA A 94 10.90 -0.05 12.49
N VAL A 95 11.33 0.21 11.24
CA VAL A 95 10.63 1.12 10.33
C VAL A 95 9.32 0.51 9.83
N TYR A 96 9.27 -0.79 9.50
CA TYR A 96 8.00 -1.47 9.20
C TYR A 96 7.02 -1.46 10.39
N GLN A 97 7.51 -1.55 11.62
CA GLN A 97 6.67 -1.43 12.82
C GLN A 97 6.08 -0.02 12.98
N LYS A 98 6.84 1.04 12.62
CA LYS A 98 6.28 2.40 12.55
C LYS A 98 5.19 2.51 11.49
N ALA A 99 5.39 1.90 10.31
CA ALA A 99 4.36 1.84 9.29
C ALA A 99 3.08 1.18 9.81
N LEU A 100 3.21 0.05 10.49
CA LEU A 100 2.08 -0.68 11.09
C LEU A 100 1.37 0.17 12.15
N TYR A 101 2.11 0.85 13.03
CA TYR A 101 1.54 1.75 14.04
C TYR A 101 0.61 2.81 13.41
N TYR A 102 1.08 3.52 12.37
CA TYR A 102 0.26 4.54 11.70
C TYR A 102 -0.91 3.94 10.92
N ALA A 103 -0.76 2.76 10.32
CA ALA A 103 -1.87 2.05 9.69
C ALA A 103 -2.94 1.63 10.70
N ASP A 104 -2.55 1.14 11.88
CA ASP A 104 -3.47 0.81 12.97
C ASP A 104 -4.24 2.04 13.48
N GLN A 105 -3.56 3.19 13.60
CA GLN A 105 -4.25 4.43 13.97
C GLN A 105 -5.23 4.86 12.87
N ALA A 106 -4.86 4.74 11.57
CA ALA A 106 -5.76 5.06 10.47
C ALA A 106 -7.03 4.18 10.48
N VAL A 107 -6.89 2.87 10.72
CA VAL A 107 -8.05 1.96 10.86
C VAL A 107 -8.96 2.34 12.03
N LYS A 108 -8.38 2.72 13.18
CA LYS A 108 -9.18 3.16 14.35
C LYS A 108 -9.97 4.43 14.07
N LEU A 109 -9.40 5.36 13.32
CA LEU A 109 -10.01 6.65 13.01
C LEU A 109 -11.05 6.56 11.88
N ALA A 110 -10.82 5.68 10.91
CA ALA A 110 -11.67 5.51 9.73
C ALA A 110 -11.93 4.02 9.41
N PRO A 111 -12.70 3.30 10.23
CA PRO A 111 -12.93 1.86 10.08
C PRO A 111 -13.86 1.51 8.90
N THR A 112 -14.39 2.49 8.20
CA THR A 112 -15.22 2.34 7.00
C THR A 112 -14.45 2.56 5.70
N GLU A 113 -13.17 2.92 5.77
CA GLU A 113 -12.34 3.23 4.62
C GLU A 113 -11.42 2.06 4.22
N ALA A 114 -11.61 1.53 3.01
CA ALA A 114 -10.87 0.37 2.50
C ALA A 114 -9.36 0.58 2.51
N VAL A 115 -8.90 1.81 2.19
CA VAL A 115 -7.48 2.15 2.13
C VAL A 115 -6.77 1.95 3.47
N THR A 116 -7.43 2.16 4.60
CA THR A 116 -6.82 2.00 5.93
C THR A 116 -6.48 0.54 6.21
N TYR A 117 -7.39 -0.38 5.90
CA TYR A 117 -7.14 -1.83 6.01
C TYR A 117 -6.08 -2.29 5.01
N LEU A 118 -6.14 -1.81 3.77
CA LEU A 118 -5.11 -2.10 2.77
C LEU A 118 -3.71 -1.72 3.27
N ARG A 119 -3.54 -0.52 3.84
CA ARG A 119 -2.23 -0.08 4.35
C ARG A 119 -1.76 -0.91 5.53
N ARG A 120 -2.65 -1.31 6.42
CA ARG A 120 -2.32 -2.23 7.52
C ARG A 120 -1.94 -3.62 7.00
N ALA A 121 -2.67 -4.14 6.04
CA ALA A 121 -2.34 -5.40 5.37
C ALA A 121 -0.97 -5.36 4.71
N ILE A 122 -0.62 -4.25 4.02
CA ILE A 122 0.71 -4.09 3.41
C ILE A 122 1.81 -4.08 4.48
N ALA A 123 1.66 -3.29 5.54
CA ALA A 123 2.65 -3.22 6.62
C ALA A 123 2.86 -4.59 7.30
N ASN A 124 1.78 -5.29 7.63
CA ASN A 124 1.84 -6.66 8.16
C ASN A 124 2.46 -7.64 7.17
N GLY A 125 2.12 -7.54 5.87
CA GLY A 125 2.70 -8.37 4.82
C GLY A 125 4.21 -8.21 4.71
N ARG A 126 4.72 -6.96 4.80
CA ARG A 126 6.18 -6.70 4.82
C ARG A 126 6.85 -7.28 6.05
N ILE A 127 6.26 -7.13 7.23
CA ILE A 127 6.75 -7.75 8.47
C ILE A 127 6.76 -9.28 8.35
N ALA A 128 5.71 -9.88 7.78
CA ALA A 128 5.63 -11.33 7.60
C ALA A 128 6.69 -11.86 6.63
N LEU A 129 6.93 -11.19 5.51
CA LEU A 129 7.99 -11.54 4.56
C LEU A 129 9.37 -11.41 5.21
N PHE A 130 9.57 -10.35 5.98
CA PHE A 130 10.83 -10.08 6.66
C PHE A 130 11.17 -11.15 7.73
N LYS A 131 10.19 -11.53 8.54
CA LYS A 131 10.34 -12.56 9.60
C LYS A 131 10.25 -14.00 9.06
N GLY A 132 9.80 -14.18 7.84
CA GLY A 132 9.44 -15.48 7.28
C GLY A 132 7.98 -15.82 7.58
N ILE A 133 7.17 -15.92 6.52
CA ILE A 133 5.71 -16.08 6.60
C ILE A 133 5.22 -17.26 7.44
N PHE A 134 6.04 -18.31 7.54
CA PHE A 134 5.70 -19.51 8.33
C PHE A 134 6.05 -19.38 9.81
N SER A 135 6.78 -18.35 10.19
CA SER A 135 7.11 -18.05 11.60
C SER A 135 6.07 -17.15 12.26
N VAL A 136 5.18 -16.52 11.46
CA VAL A 136 4.22 -15.51 11.91
C VAL A 136 2.82 -15.73 11.31
N GLY A 137 2.30 -16.95 11.42
CA GLY A 137 1.03 -17.36 10.84
C GLY A 137 -0.15 -16.42 11.18
N ASP A 138 -0.21 -15.93 12.41
CA ASP A 138 -1.26 -15.00 12.85
C ASP A 138 -1.17 -13.65 12.11
N VAL A 139 0.05 -13.16 11.83
CA VAL A 139 0.25 -11.93 11.03
C VAL A 139 -0.22 -12.16 9.60
N VAL A 140 0.08 -13.33 9.01
CA VAL A 140 -0.38 -13.68 7.65
C VAL A 140 -1.91 -13.78 7.59
N ASN A 141 -2.55 -14.38 8.60
CA ASN A 141 -4.01 -14.41 8.71
C ASN A 141 -4.61 -13.00 8.87
N SER A 142 -3.92 -12.09 9.58
CA SER A 142 -4.34 -10.70 9.68
C SER A 142 -4.26 -9.96 8.34
N VAL A 143 -3.23 -10.24 7.51
CA VAL A 143 -3.14 -9.71 6.13
C VAL A 143 -4.35 -10.13 5.32
N LYS A 144 -4.68 -11.43 5.32
CA LYS A 144 -5.88 -11.93 4.62
C LYS A 144 -7.14 -11.24 5.09
N LYS A 145 -7.37 -11.17 6.41
CA LYS A 145 -8.56 -10.53 7.01
C LYS A 145 -8.70 -9.06 6.60
N ASP A 146 -7.62 -8.33 6.57
CA ASP A 146 -7.61 -6.92 6.18
C ASP A 146 -7.85 -6.73 4.68
N CYS A 147 -7.29 -7.59 3.83
CA CYS A 147 -7.59 -7.59 2.39
C CYS A 147 -9.07 -7.90 2.14
N ASP A 148 -9.61 -8.95 2.77
CA ASP A 148 -11.03 -9.31 2.66
C ASP A 148 -11.93 -8.14 3.11
N LYS A 149 -11.55 -7.45 4.20
CA LYS A 149 -12.29 -6.29 4.70
C LYS A 149 -12.23 -5.11 3.73
N ALA A 150 -11.06 -4.80 3.16
CA ALA A 150 -10.90 -3.74 2.17
C ALA A 150 -11.73 -4.01 0.91
N ILE A 151 -11.73 -5.26 0.43
CA ILE A 151 -12.54 -5.70 -0.72
C ILE A 151 -14.03 -5.56 -0.40
N ALA A 152 -14.48 -6.02 0.76
CA ALA A 152 -15.88 -5.96 1.18
C ALA A 152 -16.40 -4.53 1.36
N LEU A 153 -15.56 -3.58 1.76
CA LEU A 153 -15.92 -2.16 1.84
C LEU A 153 -16.14 -1.53 0.46
N GLY A 154 -15.43 -1.98 -0.57
CA GLY A 154 -15.65 -1.60 -1.96
C GLY A 154 -15.34 -0.14 -2.32
N ASN A 155 -14.89 0.69 -1.37
CA ASN A 155 -14.56 2.10 -1.58
C ASN A 155 -13.06 2.32 -1.83
N GLY A 156 -12.61 3.59 -1.95
CA GLY A 156 -11.22 3.97 -2.23
C GLY A 156 -10.85 3.92 -3.72
N GLY A 157 -11.81 3.58 -4.58
CA GLY A 157 -11.62 3.53 -6.04
C GLY A 157 -10.87 2.30 -6.54
N ASN A 158 -10.78 2.17 -7.86
CA ASN A 158 -10.25 0.98 -8.53
C ASN A 158 -8.81 0.64 -8.13
N TYR A 159 -7.96 1.64 -7.88
CA TYR A 159 -6.57 1.41 -7.48
C TYR A 159 -6.47 0.74 -6.11
N VAL A 160 -7.22 1.20 -5.11
CA VAL A 160 -7.25 0.61 -3.76
C VAL A 160 -7.79 -0.82 -3.81
N GLN A 161 -8.87 -1.04 -4.55
CA GLN A 161 -9.47 -2.35 -4.72
C GLN A 161 -8.53 -3.32 -5.46
N ALA A 162 -7.88 -2.87 -6.53
CA ALA A 162 -6.89 -3.66 -7.26
C ALA A 162 -5.72 -4.08 -6.36
N LEU A 163 -5.19 -3.16 -5.55
CA LEU A 163 -4.12 -3.47 -4.60
C LEU A 163 -4.56 -4.46 -3.51
N ALA A 164 -5.82 -4.41 -3.07
CA ALA A 164 -6.34 -5.35 -2.08
C ALA A 164 -6.42 -6.78 -2.67
N TYR A 165 -6.95 -6.96 -3.88
CA TYR A 165 -6.92 -8.22 -4.59
C TYR A 165 -5.49 -8.70 -4.88
N TYR A 166 -4.62 -7.82 -5.34
CA TYR A 166 -3.21 -8.14 -5.58
C TYR A 166 -2.50 -8.65 -4.32
N LEU A 167 -2.66 -7.95 -3.19
CA LEU A 167 -2.02 -8.37 -1.94
C LEU A 167 -2.57 -9.70 -1.44
N LEU A 168 -3.88 -9.94 -1.59
CA LEU A 168 -4.50 -11.23 -1.28
C LEU A 168 -3.95 -12.33 -2.17
N ALA A 169 -3.86 -12.08 -3.50
CA ALA A 169 -3.28 -13.00 -4.48
C ALA A 169 -1.82 -13.35 -4.12
N ARG A 170 -1.01 -12.34 -3.84
CA ARG A 170 0.39 -12.53 -3.46
C ARG A 170 0.53 -13.34 -2.17
N THR A 171 -0.32 -13.08 -1.19
CA THR A 171 -0.32 -13.83 0.07
C THR A 171 -0.70 -15.30 -0.17
N ASN A 172 -1.73 -15.58 -0.98
CA ASN A 172 -2.10 -16.93 -1.42
C ASN A 172 -0.94 -17.62 -2.13
N ALA A 173 -0.31 -16.95 -3.10
CA ALA A 173 0.80 -17.50 -3.88
C ALA A 173 2.01 -17.83 -3.00
N GLU A 174 2.41 -16.91 -2.09
CA GLU A 174 3.55 -17.13 -1.19
C GLU A 174 3.29 -18.26 -0.19
N VAL A 175 2.14 -18.29 0.45
CA VAL A 175 1.78 -19.32 1.42
C VAL A 175 1.63 -20.69 0.75
N SER A 176 1.09 -20.75 -0.47
CA SER A 176 0.92 -22.00 -1.23
C SER A 176 2.21 -22.67 -1.67
N LYS A 177 3.38 -22.00 -1.51
CA LYS A 177 4.70 -22.63 -1.76
C LYS A 177 5.00 -23.79 -0.80
N LYS A 178 4.42 -23.78 0.40
CA LYS A 178 4.59 -24.85 1.37
C LYS A 178 3.50 -25.92 1.20
N TRP A 179 3.87 -27.16 1.38
CA TRP A 179 2.95 -28.32 1.33
C TRP A 179 1.71 -28.11 2.23
N LYS A 180 0.54 -28.40 1.68
CA LYS A 180 -0.75 -28.04 2.30
C LYS A 180 -0.94 -28.57 3.73
N PRO A 181 -0.66 -29.84 4.07
CA PRO A 181 -0.77 -30.30 5.45
C PRO A 181 0.11 -29.54 6.43
N ALA A 182 1.37 -29.23 6.05
CA ALA A 182 2.28 -28.49 6.93
C ALA A 182 1.80 -27.05 7.19
N ARG A 183 1.28 -26.35 6.16
CA ARG A 183 0.74 -25.01 6.36
C ARG A 183 -0.61 -25.00 7.08
N SER A 184 -1.38 -26.07 6.98
CA SER A 184 -2.65 -26.22 7.71
C SER A 184 -2.43 -26.28 9.23
N LEU A 185 -1.35 -26.91 9.69
CA LEU A 185 -0.97 -26.89 11.11
C LEU A 185 -0.66 -25.48 11.64
N LEU A 186 -0.32 -24.53 10.75
CA LEU A 186 -0.07 -23.13 11.06
C LEU A 186 -1.30 -22.25 10.85
N GLY A 187 -2.48 -22.83 10.62
CA GLY A 187 -3.70 -22.08 10.31
C GLY A 187 -3.69 -21.42 8.91
N LEU A 188 -2.78 -21.85 8.02
CA LEU A 188 -2.58 -21.27 6.67
C LEU A 188 -3.04 -22.23 5.56
N GLY A 189 -3.89 -23.22 5.88
CA GLY A 189 -4.41 -24.22 4.95
C GLY A 189 -5.32 -23.66 3.86
N TRP A 190 -5.81 -22.45 4.03
CA TRP A 190 -6.69 -21.74 3.10
C TRP A 190 -6.00 -21.27 1.81
N ALA A 191 -4.68 -21.08 1.84
CA ALA A 191 -3.94 -20.54 0.70
C ALA A 191 -3.93 -21.52 -0.48
N ASP A 192 -4.14 -20.97 -1.68
CA ASP A 192 -4.23 -21.73 -2.92
C ASP A 192 -3.68 -20.92 -4.10
N LEU A 193 -2.96 -21.60 -5.03
CA LEU A 193 -2.35 -20.92 -6.16
C LEU A 193 -3.37 -20.55 -7.24
N ASP A 194 -4.42 -21.35 -7.43
CA ASP A 194 -5.46 -21.06 -8.42
C ASP A 194 -6.33 -19.87 -7.96
N VAL A 195 -6.58 -19.78 -6.64
CA VAL A 195 -7.18 -18.58 -6.03
C VAL A 195 -6.29 -17.37 -6.26
N ALA A 196 -4.97 -17.50 -6.05
CA ALA A 196 -4.04 -16.40 -6.33
C ALA A 196 -4.09 -15.91 -7.78
N ILE A 197 -4.11 -16.82 -8.75
CA ILE A 197 -4.21 -16.48 -10.18
C ILE A 197 -5.52 -15.73 -10.45
N THR A 198 -6.64 -16.18 -9.87
CA THR A 198 -7.94 -15.50 -10.01
C THR A 198 -7.89 -14.07 -9.45
N ASP A 199 -7.33 -13.89 -8.27
CA ASP A 199 -7.24 -12.60 -7.62
C ASP A 199 -6.26 -11.65 -8.35
N TYR A 200 -5.14 -12.16 -8.90
CA TYR A 200 -4.26 -11.36 -9.77
C TYR A 200 -4.99 -10.85 -11.03
N LYS A 201 -5.77 -11.71 -11.68
CA LYS A 201 -6.59 -11.31 -12.85
C LYS A 201 -7.58 -10.22 -12.44
N LYS A 202 -8.24 -10.36 -11.28
CA LYS A 202 -9.16 -9.35 -10.77
C LYS A 202 -8.48 -8.01 -10.50
N ALA A 203 -7.26 -8.03 -9.96
CA ALA A 203 -6.47 -6.82 -9.76
C ALA A 203 -6.14 -6.11 -11.11
N ILE A 204 -5.79 -6.89 -12.13
CA ILE A 204 -5.51 -6.40 -13.49
C ILE A 204 -6.78 -5.80 -14.11
N ASP A 205 -7.93 -6.43 -13.98
CA ASP A 205 -9.21 -5.94 -14.52
C ASP A 205 -9.57 -4.57 -13.90
N LEU A 206 -9.34 -4.41 -12.60
CA LEU A 206 -9.64 -3.17 -11.88
C LEU A 206 -8.63 -2.04 -12.19
N TYR A 207 -7.36 -2.37 -12.36
CA TYR A 207 -6.30 -1.39 -12.60
C TYR A 207 -5.25 -1.93 -13.59
N PRO A 208 -5.53 -1.90 -14.88
CA PRO A 208 -4.64 -2.41 -15.91
C PRO A 208 -3.34 -1.60 -16.02
N ASN A 209 -2.34 -2.20 -16.66
CA ASN A 209 -1.03 -1.57 -16.91
C ASN A 209 -0.24 -1.25 -15.62
N PHE A 210 -0.41 -2.02 -14.56
CA PHE A 210 0.46 -1.97 -13.39
C PHE A 210 1.40 -3.18 -13.43
N ARG A 211 2.67 -2.94 -13.75
CA ARG A 211 3.67 -3.96 -14.10
C ARG A 211 3.78 -5.08 -13.07
N MET A 212 3.73 -4.73 -11.80
CA MET A 212 3.87 -5.71 -10.71
C MET A 212 2.77 -6.78 -10.72
N PHE A 213 1.53 -6.44 -11.15
CA PHE A 213 0.44 -7.39 -11.23
C PHE A 213 0.70 -8.47 -12.28
N TYR A 214 1.14 -8.05 -13.47
CA TYR A 214 1.53 -8.98 -14.55
C TYR A 214 2.76 -9.80 -14.17
N PHE A 215 3.74 -9.19 -13.52
CA PHE A 215 4.98 -9.85 -13.12
C PHE A 215 4.71 -11.02 -12.17
N ASP A 216 3.95 -10.79 -11.09
CA ASP A 216 3.64 -11.83 -10.12
C ASP A 216 2.67 -12.89 -10.67
N LEU A 217 1.74 -12.50 -11.56
CA LEU A 217 0.89 -13.45 -12.28
C LEU A 217 1.72 -14.34 -13.21
N GLY A 218 2.70 -13.78 -13.92
CA GLY A 218 3.63 -14.57 -14.75
C GLY A 218 4.38 -15.62 -13.93
N TYR A 219 4.85 -15.29 -12.74
CA TYR A 219 5.43 -16.28 -11.81
C TYR A 219 4.43 -17.32 -11.33
N ALA A 220 3.18 -16.94 -11.09
CA ALA A 220 2.13 -17.89 -10.71
C ALA A 220 1.87 -18.90 -11.81
N TYR A 221 1.82 -18.49 -13.07
CA TYR A 221 1.71 -19.38 -14.22
C TYR A 221 2.94 -20.29 -14.40
N MET A 222 4.16 -19.78 -14.24
CA MET A 222 5.37 -20.63 -14.25
C MET A 222 5.31 -21.73 -13.19
N ARG A 223 4.71 -21.49 -12.03
CA ARG A 223 4.52 -22.52 -10.99
C ARG A 223 3.46 -23.57 -11.36
N LYS A 224 2.64 -23.29 -12.35
CA LYS A 224 1.66 -24.23 -12.95
C LYS A 224 2.21 -24.91 -14.20
N ASP A 225 3.48 -24.64 -14.54
CA ASP A 225 4.11 -25.06 -15.80
C ASP A 225 3.41 -24.51 -17.06
N ASP A 226 2.58 -23.48 -16.89
CA ASP A 226 1.90 -22.76 -17.97
C ASP A 226 2.82 -21.65 -18.51
N TYR A 227 3.80 -22.07 -19.30
CA TYR A 227 4.80 -21.15 -19.85
C TYR A 227 4.23 -20.25 -20.94
N THR A 228 3.14 -20.62 -21.59
CA THR A 228 2.47 -19.79 -22.59
C THR A 228 1.89 -18.55 -21.97
N ASP A 229 1.05 -18.70 -20.94
CA ASP A 229 0.47 -17.59 -20.21
C ASP A 229 1.54 -16.80 -19.45
N ALA A 230 2.55 -17.48 -18.91
CA ALA A 230 3.69 -16.80 -18.27
C ALA A 230 4.41 -15.85 -19.22
N ARG A 231 4.72 -16.29 -20.47
CA ARG A 231 5.36 -15.42 -21.49
C ARG A 231 4.48 -14.22 -21.84
N ASP A 232 3.17 -14.41 -21.98
CA ASP A 232 2.24 -13.30 -22.22
C ASP A 232 2.31 -12.27 -21.11
N MET A 233 2.29 -12.69 -19.84
CA MET A 233 2.36 -11.78 -18.70
C MET A 233 3.68 -11.01 -18.65
N PHE A 234 4.83 -11.65 -18.84
CA PHE A 234 6.12 -10.95 -18.85
C PHE A 234 6.25 -9.98 -20.04
N ASN A 235 5.66 -10.28 -21.20
CA ASN A 235 5.57 -9.34 -22.31
C ASN A 235 4.70 -8.12 -21.95
N LYS A 236 3.58 -8.31 -21.23
CA LYS A 236 2.76 -7.21 -20.72
C LYS A 236 3.51 -6.34 -19.71
N VAL A 237 4.39 -6.89 -18.87
CA VAL A 237 5.29 -6.08 -18.02
C VAL A 237 6.15 -5.14 -18.87
N ILE A 238 6.73 -5.65 -19.95
CA ILE A 238 7.63 -4.85 -20.82
C ILE A 238 6.84 -3.77 -21.55
N ALA A 239 5.64 -4.09 -22.05
CA ALA A 239 4.78 -3.18 -22.83
C ALA A 239 4.08 -2.12 -21.99
N SER A 240 3.87 -2.35 -20.67
CA SER A 240 3.14 -1.42 -19.81
C SER A 240 3.94 -0.14 -19.54
N PRO A 241 3.28 1.02 -19.34
CA PRO A 241 3.96 2.26 -18.96
C PRO A 241 4.58 2.18 -17.57
N LYS A 242 5.60 2.99 -17.31
CA LYS A 242 6.18 3.14 -15.97
C LYS A 242 5.21 3.88 -15.05
N LYS A 243 4.89 3.29 -13.89
CA LYS A 243 4.02 3.86 -12.85
C LYS A 243 4.59 3.73 -11.44
N ASP A 244 5.65 2.95 -11.27
CA ASP A 244 6.30 2.71 -9.98
C ASP A 244 7.81 2.84 -10.12
N GLU A 245 8.48 3.17 -9.03
CA GLU A 245 9.94 3.31 -8.99
C GLU A 245 10.67 2.01 -9.34
N ASN A 246 10.10 0.87 -8.98
CA ASN A 246 10.70 -0.45 -9.21
C ASN A 246 10.43 -1.00 -10.62
N ASP A 247 9.65 -0.32 -11.44
CA ASP A 247 9.18 -0.80 -12.74
C ASP A 247 10.30 -1.12 -13.73
N ASP A 248 11.43 -0.38 -13.68
CA ASP A 248 12.57 -0.64 -14.55
C ASP A 248 13.23 -1.98 -14.21
N SER A 249 13.31 -2.34 -12.92
CA SER A 249 13.85 -3.62 -12.48
C SER A 249 12.95 -4.81 -12.88
N LEU A 250 11.63 -4.60 -12.88
CA LEU A 250 10.67 -5.60 -13.35
C LEU A 250 10.82 -5.88 -14.85
N VAL A 251 11.06 -4.85 -15.66
CA VAL A 251 11.34 -5.01 -17.11
C VAL A 251 12.61 -5.81 -17.35
N ILE A 252 13.70 -5.48 -16.65
CA ILE A 252 14.98 -6.20 -16.76
C ILE A 252 14.78 -7.67 -16.38
N SER A 253 14.12 -7.92 -15.26
CA SER A 253 13.83 -9.28 -14.78
C SER A 253 12.96 -10.06 -15.76
N SER A 254 11.91 -9.43 -16.30
CA SER A 254 11.01 -10.07 -17.27
C SER A 254 11.73 -10.50 -18.54
N LYS A 255 12.63 -9.66 -19.09
CA LYS A 255 13.46 -10.03 -20.26
C LYS A 255 14.34 -11.24 -19.96
N ALA A 256 14.99 -11.28 -18.79
CA ALA A 256 15.83 -12.39 -18.39
C ALA A 256 15.03 -13.70 -18.19
N ILE A 257 13.79 -13.59 -17.68
CA ILE A 257 12.91 -14.75 -17.52
C ILE A 257 12.44 -15.27 -18.88
N LEU A 258 12.00 -14.39 -19.78
CA LEU A 258 11.56 -14.77 -21.12
C LEU A 258 12.65 -15.56 -21.87
N GLU A 259 13.92 -15.16 -21.77
CA GLU A 259 15.02 -15.91 -22.36
C GLU A 259 15.16 -17.33 -21.74
N LYS A 260 14.96 -17.46 -20.43
CA LYS A 260 15.03 -18.78 -19.74
C LYS A 260 13.91 -19.73 -20.10
N ILE A 261 12.74 -19.20 -20.46
CA ILE A 261 11.53 -20.03 -20.74
C ILE A 261 11.16 -20.06 -22.23
N LYS A 262 12.03 -19.60 -23.12
CA LYS A 262 11.74 -19.50 -24.56
C LYS A 262 11.42 -20.84 -25.21
N ASP A 263 12.07 -21.90 -24.74
CA ASP A 263 11.95 -23.26 -25.27
C ASP A 263 11.07 -24.19 -24.39
N LYS A 264 10.33 -23.60 -23.43
CA LYS A 264 9.43 -24.31 -22.52
C LYS A 264 8.00 -24.40 -23.07
#